data_d421796d4cbb97fa927d3777e3067da7
#
_entry.id   d421796d4cbb97fa927d3777e3067da7
#
_cell.length_a   1.000
_cell.length_b   1.000
_cell.length_c   1.000
_cell.angle_alpha   90.00
_cell.angle_beta   90.00
_cell.angle_gamma   90.00
#
_symmetry.space_group_name_H-M   'P 1'
#
loop_
_entity.id
_entity.type
_entity.pdbx_description
1 polymer ?
#
loop_
_entity_poly.entity_id
_entity_poly.type
_entity_poly.pdbx_seq_one_letter_code
_entity_poly.pdbx_strand_id
1 'polypeptide(L)'
;METKRLAGMACLLLATATSAQAQQGLTLFGLIDNSVQFVDNGGHTVVRMNPGQYLGSRWGMRGTEELGSGYTVSFMLEQGVLTNTGAGTVSGLAFSRQAWIGLTTPNLGGMRFGRQNSPVYIPVSGALDAFNGASIASGMDSFLTIVPRVSNAISYQSPEFGGLRSQLMISLRDGNDAANDGIGSYHATLEYASGPVRAVAGYQKVENPIGITYPGASAGTTLKALFVGGSYDFGFASVYLGYNGNWQTHTPLNRDVFLASVKYPLGNAAYVALGFAYAHDKSGQGNNAQQAGAMYDYAFSKRTNLYAAAAWIGNKRQATFAMNGATTAGVPVAYPGATVRGLQVGIVHRF
;
A
#
# COMPACT_ATOMS: atom_id res chain seq x y z
N MET A 1 0.99 -71.63 4.34
CA MET A 1 1.02 -70.79 5.55
C MET A 1 1.60 -69.36 5.32
N GLU A 2 2.11 -69.04 4.16
CA GLU A 2 2.75 -67.72 3.87
C GLU A 2 1.79 -66.63 3.38
N THR A 3 0.64 -67.00 2.81
CA THR A 3 -0.33 -65.98 2.27
C THR A 3 -1.10 -65.20 3.36
N LYS A 4 -1.16 -65.72 4.60
CA LYS A 4 -1.85 -65.02 5.72
C LYS A 4 -0.97 -64.01 6.43
N ARG A 5 0.36 -64.03 6.26
CA ARG A 5 1.28 -63.05 6.89
C ARG A 5 1.43 -61.76 6.04
N LEU A 6 1.25 -61.84 4.74
CA LEU A 6 1.28 -60.68 3.82
C LEU A 6 0.04 -59.79 3.92
N ALA A 7 -1.14 -60.40 4.22
CA ALA A 7 -2.38 -59.63 4.41
C ALA A 7 -2.38 -58.82 5.72
N GLY A 8 -1.72 -59.31 6.77
CA GLY A 8 -1.60 -58.61 8.05
C GLY A 8 -0.65 -57.37 8.00
N MET A 9 0.38 -57.43 7.18
CA MET A 9 1.32 -56.34 7.01
C MET A 9 0.78 -55.23 6.14
N ALA A 10 -0.06 -55.54 5.14
CA ALA A 10 -0.72 -54.54 4.30
C ALA A 10 -1.80 -53.73 5.06
N CYS A 11 -2.50 -54.35 6.02
CA CYS A 11 -3.45 -53.65 6.87
C CYS A 11 -2.80 -52.76 7.93
N LEU A 12 -1.57 -53.02 8.38
CA LEU A 12 -0.86 -52.20 9.33
C LEU A 12 -0.27 -50.91 8.70
N LEU A 13 0.03 -50.94 7.37
CA LEU A 13 0.51 -49.79 6.64
C LEU A 13 -0.60 -48.81 6.24
N LEU A 14 -1.85 -49.24 6.22
CA LEU A 14 -3.03 -48.40 5.92
C LEU A 14 -3.60 -47.72 7.16
N ALA A 15 -3.21 -48.12 8.39
CA ALA A 15 -3.72 -47.57 9.63
C ALA A 15 -2.94 -46.34 10.17
N THR A 16 -1.83 -45.95 9.53
CA THR A 16 -1.03 -44.76 9.93
C THR A 16 -1.26 -43.52 9.03
N ALA A 17 -2.22 -43.61 8.08
CA ALA A 17 -2.63 -42.47 7.28
C ALA A 17 -3.77 -41.66 7.92
N THR A 18 -3.93 -41.72 9.26
CA THR A 18 -4.94 -40.92 9.95
C THR A 18 -4.34 -39.62 10.45
N SER A 19 -4.85 -38.55 9.88
CA SER A 19 -4.96 -37.21 10.45
C SER A 19 -3.70 -36.36 10.61
N ALA A 20 -3.02 -36.06 9.52
CA ALA A 20 -2.60 -34.67 9.35
C ALA A 20 -3.76 -33.89 8.69
N GLN A 21 -4.86 -33.72 9.39
CA GLN A 21 -5.78 -32.62 9.09
C GLN A 21 -5.14 -31.34 9.63
N ALA A 22 -4.05 -30.91 8.99
CA ALA A 22 -3.71 -29.51 8.98
C ALA A 22 -4.95 -28.81 8.44
N GLN A 23 -5.59 -27.99 9.24
CA GLN A 23 -6.73 -27.20 8.84
C GLN A 23 -6.21 -26.19 7.78
N GLN A 24 -6.13 -26.65 6.54
CA GLN A 24 -5.70 -25.86 5.38
C GLN A 24 -6.80 -24.87 5.10
N GLY A 25 -6.75 -23.72 5.75
CA GLY A 25 -7.74 -22.68 5.63
C GLY A 25 -7.51 -21.83 4.40
N LEU A 26 -8.04 -22.27 3.23
CA LEU A 26 -8.20 -21.34 2.11
C LEU A 26 -9.26 -20.31 2.46
N THR A 27 -8.88 -19.04 2.47
CA THR A 27 -9.77 -17.91 2.74
C THR A 27 -9.95 -17.09 1.46
N LEU A 28 -11.18 -16.99 0.99
CA LEU A 28 -11.60 -15.97 0.02
C LEU A 28 -11.86 -14.67 0.78
N PHE A 29 -11.35 -13.57 0.30
CA PHE A 29 -11.53 -12.25 0.92
C PHE A 29 -11.63 -11.16 -0.14
N GLY A 30 -12.16 -10.01 0.26
CA GLY A 30 -12.20 -8.88 -0.62
C GLY A 30 -12.77 -7.62 0.03
N LEU A 31 -12.71 -6.53 -0.73
CA LEU A 31 -13.42 -5.30 -0.43
C LEU A 31 -13.77 -4.58 -1.73
N ILE A 32 -14.87 -3.85 -1.66
CA ILE A 32 -15.35 -2.95 -2.71
C ILE A 32 -15.42 -1.55 -2.11
N ASP A 33 -14.81 -0.60 -2.78
CA ASP A 33 -14.87 0.84 -2.50
C ASP A 33 -15.34 1.56 -3.75
N ASN A 34 -16.45 2.28 -3.63
CA ASN A 34 -16.96 3.16 -4.67
C ASN A 34 -17.35 4.51 -4.09
N SER A 35 -17.07 5.56 -4.86
CA SER A 35 -17.38 6.93 -4.47
C SER A 35 -17.85 7.76 -5.66
N VAL A 36 -18.59 8.82 -5.36
CA VAL A 36 -18.83 9.93 -6.28
C VAL A 36 -17.92 11.07 -5.87
N GLN A 37 -17.27 11.65 -6.86
CA GLN A 37 -16.27 12.69 -6.69
C GLN A 37 -16.68 13.92 -7.51
N PHE A 38 -16.59 15.11 -6.90
CA PHE A 38 -16.75 16.41 -7.51
C PHE A 38 -15.40 17.12 -7.40
N VAL A 39 -14.73 17.39 -8.51
CA VAL A 39 -13.41 18.02 -8.53
C VAL A 39 -13.42 19.23 -9.46
N ASP A 40 -13.21 20.41 -8.88
CA ASP A 40 -12.80 21.60 -9.63
C ASP A 40 -11.29 21.50 -9.86
N ASN A 41 -10.87 21.34 -11.12
CA ASN A 41 -9.47 21.16 -11.52
C ASN A 41 -8.76 22.49 -11.85
N GLY A 42 -9.41 23.63 -11.56
CA GLY A 42 -8.94 24.97 -11.88
C GLY A 42 -9.44 25.51 -13.22
N GLY A 43 -10.14 24.72 -14.01
CA GLY A 43 -10.74 25.11 -15.28
C GLY A 43 -12.24 24.80 -15.37
N HIS A 44 -12.63 23.65 -14.85
CA HIS A 44 -14.03 23.22 -14.78
C HIS A 44 -14.21 22.16 -13.69
N THR A 45 -15.47 21.93 -13.33
CA THR A 45 -15.85 20.86 -12.39
C THR A 45 -16.07 19.55 -13.12
N VAL A 46 -15.38 18.51 -12.69
CA VAL A 46 -15.55 17.13 -13.13
C VAL A 46 -16.34 16.37 -12.07
N VAL A 47 -17.42 15.68 -12.49
CA VAL A 47 -18.16 14.75 -11.66
C VAL A 47 -17.91 13.34 -12.18
N ARG A 48 -17.47 12.44 -11.30
CA ARG A 48 -17.17 11.06 -11.71
C ARG A 48 -17.47 10.05 -10.61
N MET A 49 -17.81 8.82 -11.01
CA MET A 49 -17.71 7.67 -10.14
C MET A 49 -16.24 7.24 -10.08
N ASN A 50 -15.73 7.02 -8.88
CA ASN A 50 -14.33 6.71 -8.67
C ASN A 50 -14.17 5.47 -7.79
N PRO A 51 -13.70 4.34 -8.35
CA PRO A 51 -13.51 3.10 -7.61
C PRO A 51 -12.16 3.12 -6.88
N GLY A 52 -12.15 2.60 -5.64
CA GLY A 52 -10.91 2.41 -4.90
C GLY A 52 -10.16 3.70 -4.55
N GLN A 53 -10.87 4.81 -4.35
CA GLN A 53 -10.26 6.08 -4.02
C GLN A 53 -9.85 6.16 -2.55
N TYR A 54 -10.64 5.59 -1.66
CA TYR A 54 -10.30 5.46 -0.24
C TYR A 54 -9.50 4.19 0.00
N LEU A 55 -10.04 3.03 -0.41
CA LEU A 55 -9.35 1.74 -0.32
C LEU A 55 -9.40 1.04 -1.68
N GLY A 56 -8.26 0.60 -2.20
CA GLY A 56 -8.22 -0.12 -3.48
C GLY A 56 -9.13 -1.34 -3.49
N SER A 57 -10.20 -1.32 -4.31
CA SER A 57 -11.11 -2.45 -4.49
C SER A 57 -10.36 -3.68 -4.97
N ARG A 58 -10.65 -4.83 -4.37
CA ARG A 58 -9.90 -6.07 -4.59
C ARG A 58 -10.66 -7.29 -4.12
N TRP A 59 -10.26 -8.43 -4.66
CA TRP A 59 -10.59 -9.75 -4.14
C TRP A 59 -9.37 -10.65 -4.21
N GLY A 60 -9.34 -11.72 -3.45
CA GLY A 60 -8.20 -12.63 -3.47
C GLY A 60 -8.42 -13.87 -2.62
N MET A 61 -7.43 -14.74 -2.72
CA MET A 61 -7.33 -15.98 -1.95
C MET A 61 -6.02 -15.98 -1.17
N ARG A 62 -6.06 -16.48 0.04
CA ARG A 62 -4.88 -16.72 0.86
C ARG A 62 -5.01 -18.07 1.57
N GLY A 63 -3.89 -18.70 1.80
CA GLY A 63 -3.83 -19.94 2.56
C GLY A 63 -2.58 -20.02 3.38
N THR A 64 -2.63 -20.89 4.38
CA THR A 64 -1.54 -21.15 5.33
C THR A 64 -1.49 -22.63 5.63
N GLU A 65 -0.30 -23.21 5.63
CA GLU A 65 -0.01 -24.60 6.00
C GLU A 65 1.05 -24.63 7.08
N GLU A 66 0.74 -25.28 8.20
CA GLU A 66 1.68 -25.53 9.28
C GLU A 66 2.50 -26.78 8.97
N LEU A 67 3.82 -26.62 8.82
CA LEU A 67 4.75 -27.73 8.54
C LEU A 67 5.27 -28.46 9.78
N GLY A 68 4.84 -28.03 10.97
CA GLY A 68 5.35 -28.51 12.24
C GLY A 68 6.53 -27.69 12.75
N SER A 69 6.84 -27.85 14.05
CA SER A 69 7.93 -27.13 14.75
C SER A 69 7.90 -25.61 14.59
N GLY A 70 6.71 -25.01 14.33
CA GLY A 70 6.52 -23.58 14.13
C GLY A 70 6.91 -23.05 12.76
N TYR A 71 7.20 -23.91 11.79
CA TYR A 71 7.40 -23.51 10.39
C TYR A 71 6.05 -23.43 9.68
N THR A 72 5.84 -22.36 8.93
CA THR A 72 4.58 -22.09 8.24
C THR A 72 4.85 -21.69 6.80
N VAL A 73 4.20 -22.34 5.85
CA VAL A 73 4.12 -21.87 4.46
C VAL A 73 2.82 -21.10 4.27
N SER A 74 2.86 -19.98 3.59
CA SER A 74 1.69 -19.18 3.25
C SER A 74 1.76 -18.71 1.79
N PHE A 75 0.58 -18.44 1.20
CA PHE A 75 0.50 -17.83 -0.11
C PHE A 75 -0.61 -16.78 -0.15
N MET A 76 -0.52 -15.88 -1.12
CA MET A 76 -1.54 -14.89 -1.43
C MET A 76 -1.63 -14.65 -2.93
N LEU A 77 -2.87 -14.66 -3.44
CA LEU A 77 -3.23 -14.21 -4.78
C LEU A 77 -4.29 -13.12 -4.63
N GLU A 78 -3.99 -11.89 -5.06
CA GLU A 78 -4.87 -10.73 -4.88
C GLU A 78 -4.98 -9.92 -6.17
N GLN A 79 -6.22 -9.75 -6.66
CA GLN A 79 -6.56 -8.97 -7.85
C GLN A 79 -7.20 -7.64 -7.46
N GLY A 80 -6.73 -6.54 -8.05
CA GLY A 80 -7.37 -5.23 -7.96
C GLY A 80 -8.45 -5.08 -9.01
N VAL A 81 -9.58 -4.47 -8.63
CA VAL A 81 -10.76 -4.32 -9.50
C VAL A 81 -11.17 -2.86 -9.60
N LEU A 82 -11.47 -2.39 -10.81
CA LEU A 82 -12.14 -1.12 -11.06
C LEU A 82 -13.65 -1.39 -11.10
N THR A 83 -14.31 -1.16 -9.98
CA THR A 83 -15.72 -1.56 -9.79
C THR A 83 -16.72 -0.74 -10.60
N ASN A 84 -16.30 0.38 -11.16
CA ASN A 84 -17.10 1.17 -12.10
C ASN A 84 -17.16 0.58 -13.53
N THR A 85 -16.20 -0.27 -13.89
CA THR A 85 -16.09 -0.86 -15.25
C THR A 85 -16.00 -2.38 -15.24
N GLY A 86 -15.67 -2.99 -14.07
CA GLY A 86 -15.37 -4.41 -13.94
C GLY A 86 -13.97 -4.82 -14.38
N ALA A 87 -13.14 -3.88 -14.87
CA ALA A 87 -11.78 -4.16 -15.32
C ALA A 87 -10.81 -4.41 -14.15
N GLY A 88 -9.70 -5.10 -14.42
CA GLY A 88 -8.57 -5.17 -13.50
C GLY A 88 -7.85 -3.82 -13.37
N THR A 89 -7.26 -3.53 -12.21
CA THR A 89 -6.56 -2.25 -11.96
C THR A 89 -5.28 -2.09 -12.79
N VAL A 90 -4.69 -3.19 -13.26
CA VAL A 90 -3.51 -3.18 -14.14
C VAL A 90 -3.77 -4.17 -15.28
N SER A 91 -3.70 -3.67 -16.51
CA SER A 91 -3.88 -4.49 -17.71
C SER A 91 -2.80 -5.56 -17.81
N GLY A 92 -3.18 -6.77 -18.25
CA GLY A 92 -2.27 -7.88 -18.45
C GLY A 92 -1.85 -8.63 -17.16
N LEU A 93 -2.27 -8.19 -15.98
CA LEU A 93 -1.97 -8.86 -14.71
C LEU A 93 -3.23 -9.48 -14.10
N ALA A 94 -3.30 -10.82 -14.03
CA ALA A 94 -4.39 -11.55 -13.39
C ALA A 94 -4.44 -11.34 -11.86
N PHE A 95 -3.28 -11.12 -11.23
CA PHE A 95 -3.16 -10.80 -9.81
C PHE A 95 -2.30 -9.54 -9.63
N SER A 96 -2.90 -8.40 -9.99
CA SER A 96 -2.19 -7.11 -10.08
C SER A 96 -1.66 -6.58 -8.75
N ARG A 97 -2.20 -7.05 -7.62
CA ARG A 97 -1.82 -6.57 -6.30
C ARG A 97 -0.78 -7.46 -5.64
N GLN A 98 -1.08 -8.76 -5.48
CA GLN A 98 -0.15 -9.71 -4.85
C GLN A 98 -0.28 -11.09 -5.47
N ALA A 99 0.86 -11.76 -5.70
CA ALA A 99 0.98 -13.15 -6.15
C ALA A 99 2.31 -13.69 -5.60
N TRP A 100 2.28 -14.30 -4.41
CA TRP A 100 3.49 -14.74 -3.73
C TRP A 100 3.29 -16.00 -2.89
N ILE A 101 4.38 -16.72 -2.63
CA ILE A 101 4.53 -17.77 -1.62
C ILE A 101 5.56 -17.34 -0.58
N GLY A 102 5.39 -17.72 0.67
CA GLY A 102 6.31 -17.39 1.76
C GLY A 102 6.50 -18.51 2.74
N LEU A 103 7.65 -18.51 3.40
CA LEU A 103 8.02 -19.38 4.51
C LEU A 103 8.30 -18.52 5.73
N THR A 104 7.65 -18.81 6.83
CA THR A 104 7.91 -18.22 8.15
C THR A 104 8.52 -19.26 9.06
N THR A 105 9.52 -18.85 9.81
CA THR A 105 10.23 -19.68 10.80
C THR A 105 9.90 -19.19 12.20
N PRO A 106 10.04 -20.04 13.24
CA PRO A 106 9.71 -19.65 14.61
C PRO A 106 10.54 -18.47 15.13
N ASN A 107 11.82 -18.42 14.80
CA ASN A 107 12.77 -17.50 15.44
C ASN A 107 13.54 -16.58 14.47
N LEU A 108 13.52 -16.86 13.16
CA LEU A 108 14.30 -16.13 12.17
C LEU A 108 13.46 -15.21 11.30
N GLY A 109 12.15 -15.11 11.57
CA GLY A 109 11.25 -14.33 10.73
C GLY A 109 10.78 -15.07 9.49
N GLY A 110 10.48 -14.35 8.41
CA GLY A 110 9.90 -14.95 7.21
C GLY A 110 10.44 -14.36 5.91
N MET A 111 10.40 -15.15 4.86
CA MET A 111 10.72 -14.76 3.50
C MET A 111 9.52 -14.93 2.58
N ARG A 112 9.39 -14.07 1.56
CA ARG A 112 8.37 -14.16 0.52
C ARG A 112 8.99 -14.00 -0.86
N PHE A 113 8.43 -14.72 -1.83
CA PHE A 113 8.87 -14.76 -3.22
C PHE A 113 7.68 -14.47 -4.13
N GLY A 114 7.82 -13.51 -5.05
CA GLY A 114 6.78 -13.15 -6.02
C GLY A 114 6.36 -11.68 -5.95
N ARG A 115 5.25 -11.35 -6.62
CA ARG A 115 4.70 -9.98 -6.62
C ARG A 115 4.04 -9.68 -5.28
N GLN A 116 4.48 -8.60 -4.64
CA GLN A 116 4.03 -8.26 -3.28
C GLN A 116 4.10 -6.74 -3.02
N ASN A 117 3.47 -6.30 -1.93
CA ASN A 117 3.63 -4.94 -1.46
C ASN A 117 5.08 -4.66 -1.09
N SER A 118 5.57 -3.47 -1.45
CA SER A 118 6.88 -3.03 -1.00
C SER A 118 6.89 -2.81 0.52
N PRO A 119 8.03 -3.03 1.19
CA PRO A 119 8.14 -2.83 2.64
C PRO A 119 7.75 -1.44 3.13
N VAL A 120 7.95 -0.41 2.29
CA VAL A 120 7.63 0.98 2.65
C VAL A 120 6.14 1.31 2.52
N TYR A 121 5.34 0.56 1.75
CA TYR A 121 3.98 0.97 1.41
C TYR A 121 3.03 1.00 2.61
N ILE A 122 2.83 -0.13 3.26
CA ILE A 122 1.86 -0.25 4.36
C ILE A 122 2.34 0.45 5.65
N PRO A 123 3.60 0.23 6.09
CA PRO A 123 4.10 0.88 7.31
C PRO A 123 4.10 2.40 7.24
N VAL A 124 4.56 2.96 6.12
CA VAL A 124 4.60 4.41 5.91
C VAL A 124 3.19 4.98 5.90
N SER A 125 2.24 4.35 5.17
CA SER A 125 0.85 4.82 5.13
C SER A 125 0.21 4.82 6.52
N GLY A 126 0.45 3.80 7.32
CA GLY A 126 -0.15 3.67 8.64
C GLY A 126 0.47 4.53 9.74
N ALA A 127 1.73 4.97 9.57
CA ALA A 127 2.45 5.72 10.59
C ALA A 127 2.52 7.23 10.33
N LEU A 128 2.49 7.67 9.06
CA LEU A 128 2.71 9.07 8.69
C LEU A 128 1.43 9.86 8.45
N ASP A 129 0.28 9.20 8.32
CA ASP A 129 -0.93 9.87 7.84
C ASP A 129 -2.20 9.35 8.53
N ALA A 130 -3.00 10.27 9.07
CA ALA A 130 -4.28 9.97 9.73
C ALA A 130 -5.32 9.36 8.77
N PHE A 131 -5.15 9.53 7.46
CA PHE A 131 -5.99 8.97 6.40
C PHE A 131 -5.49 7.60 5.92
N ASN A 132 -4.36 7.10 6.45
CA ASN A 132 -3.67 5.87 6.01
C ASN A 132 -3.25 5.91 4.51
N GLY A 133 -2.85 7.08 4.00
CA GLY A 133 -2.54 7.26 2.59
C GLY A 133 -3.75 6.94 1.72
N ALA A 134 -4.93 7.46 2.08
CA ALA A 134 -6.18 7.08 1.45
C ALA A 134 -7.12 8.28 1.30
N SER A 135 -7.95 8.29 0.26
CA SER A 135 -8.89 9.34 -0.13
C SER A 135 -8.22 10.62 -0.69
N ILE A 136 -9.04 11.49 -1.27
CA ILE A 136 -8.59 12.79 -1.78
C ILE A 136 -8.05 13.71 -0.67
N ALA A 137 -8.36 13.44 0.59
CA ALA A 137 -7.92 14.25 1.72
C ALA A 137 -6.45 14.01 2.10
N SER A 138 -5.87 12.87 1.69
CA SER A 138 -4.50 12.52 2.00
C SER A 138 -3.49 13.27 1.11
N GLY A 139 -2.66 14.11 1.72
CA GLY A 139 -1.52 14.71 1.04
C GLY A 139 -0.43 13.69 0.68
N MET A 140 -0.45 12.53 1.32
CA MET A 140 0.43 11.42 1.02
C MET A 140 0.20 10.89 -0.40
N ASP A 141 -1.05 10.60 -0.78
CA ASP A 141 -1.39 10.13 -2.13
C ASP A 141 -1.10 11.16 -3.22
N SER A 142 -1.19 12.45 -2.90
CA SER A 142 -0.96 13.53 -3.86
C SER A 142 0.53 13.83 -4.08
N PHE A 143 1.36 13.74 -3.03
CA PHE A 143 2.72 14.31 -3.04
C PHE A 143 3.84 13.29 -2.90
N LEU A 144 3.63 12.15 -2.22
CA LEU A 144 4.67 11.18 -2.00
C LEU A 144 4.90 10.30 -3.24
N THR A 145 6.13 9.85 -3.36
CA THR A 145 6.53 8.94 -4.42
C THR A 145 6.83 7.57 -3.80
N ILE A 146 5.80 6.76 -3.64
CA ILE A 146 5.91 5.39 -3.13
C ILE A 146 5.67 4.42 -4.28
N VAL A 147 6.56 3.43 -4.42
CA VAL A 147 6.32 2.26 -5.27
C VAL A 147 5.56 1.23 -4.42
N PRO A 148 4.26 1.09 -4.61
CA PRO A 148 3.44 0.32 -3.66
C PRO A 148 3.62 -1.20 -3.83
N ARG A 149 3.96 -1.67 -5.04
CA ARG A 149 4.07 -3.11 -5.36
C ARG A 149 5.21 -3.38 -6.30
N VAL A 150 5.87 -4.51 -6.10
CA VAL A 150 7.05 -4.92 -6.84
C VAL A 150 6.88 -6.36 -7.32
N SER A 151 7.14 -6.61 -8.60
CA SER A 151 7.21 -7.97 -9.19
C SER A 151 8.61 -8.55 -9.02
N ASN A 152 8.75 -9.87 -9.20
CA ASN A 152 10.00 -10.61 -9.11
C ASN A 152 10.76 -10.33 -7.80
N ALA A 153 10.00 -10.11 -6.72
CA ALA A 153 10.53 -9.65 -5.45
C ALA A 153 10.86 -10.82 -4.51
N ILE A 154 11.95 -10.65 -3.79
CA ILE A 154 12.35 -11.46 -2.65
C ILE A 154 12.38 -10.52 -1.45
N SER A 155 11.60 -10.82 -0.42
CA SER A 155 11.56 -10.03 0.80
C SER A 155 11.84 -10.87 2.03
N TYR A 156 12.39 -10.22 3.03
CA TYR A 156 12.59 -10.76 4.38
C TYR A 156 11.93 -9.83 5.39
N GLN A 157 11.26 -10.42 6.38
CA GLN A 157 10.70 -9.73 7.54
C GLN A 157 11.30 -10.35 8.81
N SER A 158 11.89 -9.51 9.67
CA SER A 158 12.43 -9.96 10.96
C SER A 158 11.32 -10.40 11.91
N PRO A 159 11.65 -11.20 12.94
CA PRO A 159 10.85 -11.25 14.15
C PRO A 159 10.70 -9.86 14.78
N GLU A 160 9.76 -9.72 15.68
CA GLU A 160 9.59 -8.49 16.45
C GLU A 160 10.45 -8.57 17.74
N PHE A 161 11.22 -7.50 17.97
CA PHE A 161 12.07 -7.35 19.15
C PHE A 161 11.74 -6.05 19.88
N GLY A 162 11.05 -6.13 21.02
CA GLY A 162 10.72 -4.95 21.81
C GLY A 162 9.94 -3.88 21.05
N GLY A 163 9.02 -4.30 20.19
CA GLY A 163 8.25 -3.41 19.33
C GLY A 163 8.94 -3.01 18.00
N LEU A 164 10.20 -3.40 17.80
CA LEU A 164 10.93 -3.17 16.55
C LEU A 164 10.74 -4.32 15.56
N ARG A 165 10.47 -3.99 14.30
CA ARG A 165 10.39 -4.91 13.16
C ARG A 165 11.10 -4.31 11.96
N SER A 166 11.89 -5.10 11.25
CA SER A 166 12.51 -4.70 10.00
C SER A 166 11.97 -5.50 8.81
N GLN A 167 11.91 -4.86 7.65
CA GLN A 167 11.60 -5.52 6.39
C GLN A 167 12.62 -5.07 5.33
N LEU A 168 13.11 -6.04 4.56
CA LEU A 168 14.03 -5.84 3.46
C LEU A 168 13.45 -6.47 2.20
N MET A 169 13.68 -5.86 1.04
CA MET A 169 13.24 -6.42 -0.24
C MET A 169 14.20 -6.02 -1.36
N ILE A 170 14.44 -6.97 -2.23
CA ILE A 170 15.01 -6.72 -3.55
C ILE A 170 14.02 -7.19 -4.62
N SER A 171 14.07 -6.60 -5.81
CA SER A 171 13.42 -7.18 -6.99
C SER A 171 14.47 -7.50 -8.05
N LEU A 172 14.28 -8.63 -8.71
CA LEU A 172 15.06 -9.02 -9.87
C LEU A 172 14.44 -8.38 -11.12
N ARG A 173 15.26 -8.03 -12.09
CA ARG A 173 14.81 -7.63 -13.42
C ARG A 173 14.41 -8.88 -14.22
N ASP A 174 13.75 -8.69 -15.35
CA ASP A 174 13.19 -9.80 -16.13
C ASP A 174 14.21 -10.54 -17.00
N GLY A 175 15.48 -10.19 -16.93
CA GLY A 175 16.60 -10.99 -17.47
C GLY A 175 16.57 -11.36 -18.96
N ASN A 176 15.66 -10.79 -19.77
CA ASN A 176 15.52 -11.14 -21.17
C ASN A 176 16.62 -10.57 -22.08
N ASP A 177 17.37 -9.61 -21.58
CA ASP A 177 18.56 -9.06 -22.23
C ASP A 177 19.52 -8.47 -21.18
N ALA A 178 20.80 -8.26 -21.56
CA ALA A 178 21.84 -7.76 -20.65
C ALA A 178 21.55 -6.35 -20.07
N ALA A 179 20.64 -5.58 -20.65
CA ALA A 179 20.22 -4.28 -20.12
C ALA A 179 19.14 -4.41 -19.04
N ASN A 180 18.50 -5.58 -18.94
CA ASN A 180 17.38 -5.86 -18.04
C ASN A 180 17.69 -7.00 -17.04
N ASP A 181 18.94 -7.37 -16.84
CA ASP A 181 19.35 -8.33 -15.80
C ASP A 181 19.65 -7.66 -14.45
N GLY A 182 19.89 -8.46 -13.41
CA GLY A 182 20.31 -8.02 -12.10
C GLY A 182 19.19 -7.52 -11.21
N ILE A 183 19.53 -6.61 -10.27
CA ILE A 183 18.59 -6.10 -9.27
C ILE A 183 17.98 -4.78 -9.75
N GLY A 184 16.66 -4.75 -9.85
CA GLY A 184 15.89 -3.58 -10.28
C GLY A 184 15.46 -2.65 -9.15
N SER A 185 15.32 -3.15 -7.92
CA SER A 185 14.95 -2.30 -6.78
C SER A 185 15.44 -2.83 -5.44
N TYR A 186 15.59 -1.89 -4.50
CA TYR A 186 15.93 -2.14 -3.10
C TYR A 186 14.94 -1.39 -2.21
N HIS A 187 14.41 -2.07 -1.21
CA HIS A 187 13.52 -1.47 -0.22
C HIS A 187 13.93 -1.94 1.17
N ALA A 188 13.88 -1.02 2.13
CA ALA A 188 14.12 -1.30 3.53
C ALA A 188 13.16 -0.49 4.39
N THR A 189 12.67 -1.08 5.48
CA THR A 189 11.83 -0.41 6.47
C THR A 189 12.18 -0.89 7.86
N LEU A 190 12.23 0.05 8.78
CA LEU A 190 12.29 -0.18 10.21
C LEU A 190 11.05 0.43 10.83
N GLU A 191 10.28 -0.38 11.53
CA GLU A 191 9.07 0.01 12.25
C GLU A 191 9.28 -0.16 13.74
N TYR A 192 8.74 0.78 14.51
CA TYR A 192 8.61 0.67 15.96
C TYR A 192 7.15 0.89 16.35
N ALA A 193 6.61 -0.02 17.16
CA ALA A 193 5.27 0.09 17.72
C ALA A 193 5.28 -0.40 19.17
N SER A 194 5.07 0.50 20.11
CA SER A 194 4.96 0.17 21.53
C SER A 194 4.09 1.19 22.26
N GLY A 195 3.10 0.72 23.00
CA GLY A 195 2.14 1.58 23.67
C GLY A 195 1.48 2.55 22.71
N PRO A 196 1.47 3.86 23.01
CA PRO A 196 0.84 4.88 22.16
C PRO A 196 1.71 5.30 20.96
N VAL A 197 2.97 4.87 20.86
CA VAL A 197 3.94 5.32 19.88
C VAL A 197 4.01 4.38 18.69
N ARG A 198 3.95 4.94 17.48
CA ARG A 198 4.36 4.31 16.24
C ARG A 198 5.40 5.18 15.55
N ALA A 199 6.46 4.57 15.04
CA ALA A 199 7.46 5.27 14.24
C ALA A 199 7.88 4.39 13.05
N VAL A 200 8.29 5.01 11.96
CA VAL A 200 8.79 4.33 10.77
C VAL A 200 9.93 5.10 10.14
N ALA A 201 10.95 4.37 9.73
CA ALA A 201 11.95 4.84 8.79
C ALA A 201 11.96 3.88 7.60
N GLY A 202 11.81 4.41 6.39
CA GLY A 202 11.73 3.61 5.17
C GLY A 202 12.59 4.20 4.05
N TYR A 203 13.17 3.34 3.24
CA TYR A 203 13.94 3.73 2.07
C TYR A 203 13.58 2.85 0.88
N GLN A 204 13.50 3.45 -0.29
CA GLN A 204 13.42 2.73 -1.57
C GLN A 204 14.37 3.32 -2.60
N LYS A 205 14.96 2.44 -3.41
CA LYS A 205 15.68 2.77 -4.63
C LYS A 205 15.13 1.88 -5.74
N VAL A 206 14.65 2.49 -6.82
CA VAL A 206 14.10 1.79 -7.97
C VAL A 206 14.83 2.28 -9.22
N GLU A 207 15.48 1.35 -9.92
CA GLU A 207 16.22 1.62 -11.12
C GLU A 207 15.40 1.28 -12.35
N ASN A 208 15.39 2.18 -13.32
CA ASN A 208 14.70 1.99 -14.59
C ASN A 208 13.28 1.43 -14.40
N PRO A 209 12.34 2.18 -13.80
CA PRO A 209 11.06 1.67 -13.33
C PRO A 209 10.10 1.30 -14.47
N ILE A 210 10.56 0.50 -15.42
CA ILE A 210 9.74 -0.07 -16.48
C ILE A 210 8.73 -1.03 -15.86
N GLY A 211 7.45 -0.90 -16.22
CA GLY A 211 6.38 -1.74 -15.71
C GLY A 211 5.90 -1.42 -14.28
N ILE A 212 6.47 -0.42 -13.63
CA ILE A 212 5.96 0.11 -12.37
C ILE A 212 5.13 1.35 -12.71
N THR A 213 3.80 1.20 -12.65
CA THR A 213 2.88 2.32 -12.88
C THR A 213 2.95 3.27 -11.68
N TYR A 214 3.73 4.32 -11.82
CA TYR A 214 3.76 5.38 -10.84
C TYR A 214 3.98 6.73 -11.54
N PRO A 215 3.38 7.83 -11.06
CA PRO A 215 3.49 9.12 -11.71
C PRO A 215 4.94 9.60 -11.79
N GLY A 216 5.42 9.89 -13.00
CA GLY A 216 6.77 10.39 -13.26
C GLY A 216 7.84 9.31 -13.46
N ALA A 217 7.49 8.01 -13.48
CA ALA A 217 8.41 6.97 -13.85
C ALA A 217 8.73 7.04 -15.35
N SER A 218 10.00 7.11 -15.71
CA SER A 218 10.48 7.06 -17.10
C SER A 218 11.66 6.12 -17.23
N ALA A 219 11.84 5.53 -18.42
CA ALA A 219 12.98 4.68 -18.72
C ALA A 219 14.29 5.44 -18.49
N GLY A 220 15.32 4.75 -17.95
CA GLY A 220 16.64 5.33 -17.70
C GLY A 220 16.74 6.20 -16.43
N THR A 221 15.68 6.30 -15.61
CA THR A 221 15.71 7.07 -14.36
C THR A 221 15.92 6.18 -13.15
N THR A 222 16.53 6.73 -12.11
CA THR A 222 16.61 6.09 -10.78
C THR A 222 15.83 6.94 -9.79
N LEU A 223 14.83 6.33 -9.16
CA LEU A 223 14.08 6.92 -8.07
C LEU A 223 14.71 6.49 -6.75
N LYS A 224 14.97 7.45 -5.86
CA LYS A 224 15.28 7.22 -4.45
C LYS A 224 14.30 7.99 -3.59
N ALA A 225 13.79 7.35 -2.54
CA ALA A 225 12.91 8.03 -1.59
C ALA A 225 13.21 7.54 -0.17
N LEU A 226 13.26 8.51 0.75
CA LEU A 226 13.37 8.32 2.19
C LEU A 226 12.05 8.71 2.83
N PHE A 227 11.59 7.94 3.79
CA PHE A 227 10.39 8.20 4.59
C PHE A 227 10.77 8.13 6.05
N VAL A 228 10.39 9.12 6.83
CA VAL A 228 10.60 9.15 8.28
C VAL A 228 9.39 9.79 8.93
N GLY A 229 8.91 9.22 10.01
CA GLY A 229 7.83 9.82 10.77
C GLY A 229 7.20 8.85 11.75
N GLY A 230 6.05 9.23 12.26
CA GLY A 230 5.34 8.44 13.23
C GLY A 230 4.07 9.09 13.73
N SER A 231 3.42 8.40 14.65
CA SER A 231 2.22 8.86 15.31
C SER A 231 2.27 8.61 16.81
N TYR A 232 1.53 9.44 17.54
CA TYR A 232 1.30 9.29 18.96
C TYR A 232 -0.20 9.29 19.25
N ASP A 233 -0.67 8.28 19.98
CA ASP A 233 -2.05 8.18 20.42
C ASP A 233 -2.20 8.73 21.85
N PHE A 234 -2.91 9.84 21.97
CA PHE A 234 -3.21 10.48 23.26
C PHE A 234 -4.43 9.87 23.97
N GLY A 235 -5.05 8.83 23.37
CA GLY A 235 -6.28 8.22 23.84
C GLY A 235 -7.54 8.96 23.37
N PHE A 236 -7.54 10.28 23.36
CA PHE A 236 -8.65 11.09 22.81
C PHE A 236 -8.44 11.52 21.35
N ALA A 237 -7.19 11.52 20.88
CA ALA A 237 -6.83 11.81 19.49
C ALA A 237 -5.47 11.18 19.16
N SER A 238 -5.22 10.89 17.90
CA SER A 238 -3.91 10.46 17.41
C SER A 238 -3.33 11.54 16.49
N VAL A 239 -2.08 11.92 16.69
CA VAL A 239 -1.34 12.90 15.88
C VAL A 239 -0.29 12.20 15.06
N TYR A 240 -0.14 12.61 13.80
CA TYR A 240 0.78 12.03 12.83
C TYR A 240 1.70 13.09 12.26
N LEU A 241 2.98 12.80 12.16
CA LEU A 241 3.97 13.65 11.52
C LEU A 241 4.82 12.82 10.56
N GLY A 242 5.05 13.34 9.37
CA GLY A 242 5.80 12.64 8.33
C GLY A 242 6.69 13.53 7.50
N TYR A 243 7.80 12.96 7.07
CA TYR A 243 8.72 13.54 6.10
C TYR A 243 9.01 12.51 5.01
N ASN A 244 9.02 12.99 3.76
CA ASN A 244 9.48 12.23 2.62
C ASN A 244 10.43 13.07 1.77
N GLY A 245 11.65 12.59 1.58
CA GLY A 245 12.61 13.14 0.64
C GLY A 245 12.64 12.30 -0.63
N ASN A 246 12.47 12.94 -1.81
CA ASN A 246 12.56 12.29 -3.10
C ASN A 246 13.74 12.82 -3.91
N TRP A 247 14.44 11.89 -4.58
CA TRP A 247 15.50 12.18 -5.54
C TRP A 247 15.30 11.31 -6.77
N GLN A 248 15.27 11.94 -7.93
CA GLN A 248 15.17 11.23 -9.20
C GLN A 248 16.24 11.75 -10.16
N THR A 249 16.99 10.83 -10.77
CA THR A 249 17.97 11.20 -11.80
C THR A 249 17.28 11.59 -13.10
N HIS A 250 17.86 12.53 -13.82
CA HIS A 250 17.39 12.99 -15.14
C HIS A 250 15.99 13.64 -15.18
N THR A 251 15.43 13.98 -14.03
CA THR A 251 14.16 14.73 -13.96
C THR A 251 14.23 15.82 -12.88
N PRO A 252 13.48 16.92 -13.01
CA PRO A 252 13.42 17.96 -11.99
C PRO A 252 12.56 17.59 -10.76
N LEU A 253 12.18 16.32 -10.58
CA LEU A 253 11.25 15.88 -9.52
C LEU A 253 11.95 15.65 -8.17
N ASN A 254 12.91 16.51 -7.82
CA ASN A 254 13.53 16.51 -6.50
C ASN A 254 12.69 17.35 -5.54
N ARG A 255 12.12 16.74 -4.53
CA ARG A 255 11.27 17.45 -3.56
C ARG A 255 11.34 16.86 -2.17
N ASP A 256 11.05 17.70 -1.19
CA ASP A 256 10.78 17.30 0.19
C ASP A 256 9.29 17.48 0.46
N VAL A 257 8.67 16.53 1.15
CA VAL A 257 7.26 16.57 1.54
C VAL A 257 7.16 16.46 3.04
N PHE A 258 6.43 17.39 3.65
CA PHE A 258 6.12 17.40 5.07
C PHE A 258 4.63 17.14 5.25
N LEU A 259 4.30 16.28 6.19
CA LEU A 259 2.95 15.84 6.50
C LEU A 259 2.67 16.10 7.98
N ALA A 260 1.50 16.63 8.28
CA ALA A 260 0.96 16.70 9.63
C ALA A 260 -0.53 16.42 9.59
N SER A 261 -1.01 15.50 10.42
CA SER A 261 -2.43 15.17 10.46
C SER A 261 -2.87 14.73 11.86
N VAL A 262 -4.17 14.78 12.10
CA VAL A 262 -4.80 14.36 13.36
C VAL A 262 -6.03 13.53 13.05
N LYS A 263 -6.23 12.47 13.83
CA LYS A 263 -7.43 11.63 13.83
C LYS A 263 -8.12 11.76 15.18
N TYR A 264 -9.37 12.16 15.16
CA TYR A 264 -10.20 12.34 16.35
C TYR A 264 -11.40 11.37 16.30
N PRO A 265 -11.50 10.40 17.23
CA PRO A 265 -12.62 9.48 17.30
C PRO A 265 -13.89 10.21 17.77
N LEU A 266 -15.02 9.90 17.14
CA LEU A 266 -16.35 10.35 17.50
C LEU A 266 -17.17 9.15 18.02
N GLY A 267 -16.90 8.77 19.28
CA GLY A 267 -17.40 7.53 19.84
C GLY A 267 -16.77 6.30 19.21
N ASN A 268 -17.51 5.17 19.18
CA ASN A 268 -16.99 3.89 18.73
C ASN A 268 -17.19 3.62 17.22
N ALA A 269 -18.03 4.41 16.56
CA ALA A 269 -18.43 4.13 15.18
C ALA A 269 -17.88 5.12 14.15
N ALA A 270 -17.36 6.27 14.57
CA ALA A 270 -16.94 7.29 13.64
C ALA A 270 -15.63 7.97 14.03
N TYR A 271 -15.00 8.63 13.07
CA TYR A 271 -13.88 9.53 13.33
C TYR A 271 -13.87 10.68 12.31
N VAL A 272 -13.21 11.76 12.68
CA VAL A 272 -12.79 12.83 11.79
C VAL A 272 -11.27 12.80 11.70
N ALA A 273 -10.74 12.97 10.49
CA ALA A 273 -9.33 13.20 10.25
C ALA A 273 -9.15 14.54 9.54
N LEU A 274 -8.13 15.31 9.97
CA LEU A 274 -7.70 16.56 9.36
C LEU A 274 -6.21 16.46 9.03
N GLY A 275 -5.78 17.01 7.90
CA GLY A 275 -4.39 16.93 7.50
C GLY A 275 -3.94 18.12 6.66
N PHE A 276 -2.65 18.38 6.75
CA PHE A 276 -1.93 19.34 5.93
C PHE A 276 -0.65 18.70 5.41
N ALA A 277 -0.35 18.98 4.13
CA ALA A 277 0.87 18.54 3.48
C ALA A 277 1.50 19.69 2.69
N TYR A 278 2.83 19.76 2.70
CA TYR A 278 3.60 20.72 1.93
C TYR A 278 4.68 20.01 1.11
N ALA A 279 4.64 20.18 -0.21
CA ALA A 279 5.64 19.70 -1.16
C ALA A 279 6.56 20.83 -1.56
N HIS A 280 7.81 20.77 -1.14
CA HIS A 280 8.86 21.73 -1.43
C HIS A 280 9.71 21.26 -2.60
N ASP A 281 9.74 22.06 -3.66
CA ASP A 281 10.57 21.83 -4.85
C ASP A 281 12.02 22.22 -4.57
N LYS A 282 12.94 21.25 -4.64
CA LYS A 282 14.39 21.46 -4.46
C LYS A 282 15.12 21.86 -5.73
N SER A 283 14.43 21.97 -6.86
CA SER A 283 15.05 22.39 -8.13
C SER A 283 15.38 23.88 -8.20
N GLY A 284 14.89 24.68 -7.26
CA GLY A 284 14.99 26.13 -7.26
C GLY A 284 13.96 26.83 -8.16
N GLN A 285 13.14 26.11 -8.90
CA GLN A 285 12.12 26.66 -9.78
C GLN A 285 10.87 27.13 -9.01
N GLY A 286 10.71 26.70 -7.75
CA GLY A 286 9.60 27.10 -6.88
C GLY A 286 8.26 26.43 -7.24
N ASN A 287 8.28 25.24 -7.83
CA ASN A 287 7.11 24.44 -8.17
C ASN A 287 6.53 23.75 -6.92
N ASN A 288 6.32 24.53 -5.87
CA ASN A 288 5.80 24.04 -4.59
C ASN A 288 4.30 23.75 -4.69
N ALA A 289 3.82 22.92 -3.77
CA ALA A 289 2.39 22.73 -3.59
C ALA A 289 2.04 22.50 -2.11
N GLN A 290 0.80 22.75 -1.77
CA GLN A 290 0.27 22.50 -0.43
C GLN A 290 -1.13 21.91 -0.54
N GLN A 291 -1.47 21.03 0.40
CA GLN A 291 -2.78 20.40 0.46
C GLN A 291 -3.32 20.50 1.88
N ALA A 292 -4.60 20.87 2.00
CA ALA A 292 -5.39 20.68 3.20
C ALA A 292 -6.50 19.66 2.89
N GLY A 293 -6.74 18.74 3.82
CA GLY A 293 -7.74 17.69 3.67
C GLY A 293 -8.51 17.44 4.96
N ALA A 294 -9.77 17.06 4.82
CA ALA A 294 -10.65 16.62 5.89
C ALA A 294 -11.42 15.38 5.47
N MET A 295 -11.63 14.46 6.39
CA MET A 295 -12.39 13.24 6.15
C MET A 295 -13.22 12.88 7.37
N TYR A 296 -14.43 12.43 7.12
CA TYR A 296 -15.32 11.79 8.08
C TYR A 296 -15.53 10.34 7.64
N ASP A 297 -15.35 9.38 8.53
CA ASP A 297 -15.62 7.95 8.31
C ASP A 297 -16.59 7.46 9.37
N TYR A 298 -17.62 6.76 8.93
CA TYR A 298 -18.64 6.17 9.79
C TYR A 298 -18.76 4.66 9.53
N ALA A 299 -18.44 3.85 10.52
CA ALA A 299 -18.62 2.41 10.50
C ALA A 299 -20.09 2.04 10.70
N PHE A 300 -20.81 1.87 9.61
CA PHE A 300 -22.20 1.41 9.63
C PHE A 300 -22.32 -0.03 10.17
N SER A 301 -21.28 -0.84 9.93
CA SER A 301 -21.10 -2.16 10.52
C SER A 301 -19.61 -2.51 10.60
N LYS A 302 -19.27 -3.68 11.16
CA LYS A 302 -17.87 -4.19 11.15
C LYS A 302 -17.28 -4.35 9.74
N ARG A 303 -18.12 -4.42 8.71
CA ARG A 303 -17.72 -4.66 7.31
C ARG A 303 -18.03 -3.49 6.38
N THR A 304 -18.86 -2.54 6.79
CA THR A 304 -19.34 -1.47 5.92
C THR A 304 -19.06 -0.11 6.54
N ASN A 305 -18.36 0.74 5.80
CA ASN A 305 -18.10 2.12 6.16
C ASN A 305 -18.71 3.05 5.11
N LEU A 306 -19.30 4.16 5.56
CA LEU A 306 -19.61 5.33 4.76
C LEU A 306 -18.57 6.41 5.05
N TYR A 307 -18.12 7.12 4.02
CA TYR A 307 -17.15 8.19 4.22
C TYR A 307 -17.45 9.41 3.36
N ALA A 308 -17.02 10.57 3.84
CA ALA A 308 -17.01 11.81 3.10
C ALA A 308 -15.64 12.46 3.27
N ALA A 309 -15.11 13.05 2.21
CA ALA A 309 -13.83 13.73 2.23
C ALA A 309 -13.90 15.03 1.43
N ALA A 310 -13.16 16.02 1.90
CA ALA A 310 -12.95 17.30 1.21
C ALA A 310 -11.46 17.61 1.17
N ALA A 311 -11.00 18.20 0.08
CA ALA A 311 -9.62 18.61 -0.05
C ALA A 311 -9.46 19.85 -0.92
N TRP A 312 -8.33 20.52 -0.67
CA TRP A 312 -7.86 21.66 -1.45
C TRP A 312 -6.37 21.48 -1.72
N ILE A 313 -5.93 21.67 -2.97
CA ILE A 313 -4.52 21.71 -3.36
C ILE A 313 -4.24 23.08 -3.99
N GLY A 314 -3.25 23.79 -3.43
CA GLY A 314 -2.68 25.00 -4.03
C GLY A 314 -1.37 24.67 -4.73
N ASN A 315 -1.40 24.55 -6.05
CA ASN A 315 -0.19 24.44 -6.88
C ASN A 315 0.43 25.82 -7.09
N LYS A 316 1.75 25.88 -7.23
CA LYS A 316 2.49 27.10 -7.58
C LYS A 316 3.31 26.88 -8.84
N ARG A 317 3.42 27.95 -9.64
CA ARG A 317 4.20 28.00 -10.89
C ARG A 317 3.85 26.84 -11.83
N GLN A 318 4.80 25.91 -12.08
CA GLN A 318 4.62 24.77 -12.97
C GLN A 318 4.18 23.47 -12.25
N ALA A 319 3.84 23.55 -10.96
CA ALA A 319 3.32 22.39 -10.24
C ALA A 319 1.97 21.95 -10.81
N THR A 320 1.76 20.63 -10.91
CA THR A 320 0.57 20.00 -11.51
C THR A 320 0.02 18.88 -10.63
N PHE A 321 0.12 19.02 -9.33
CA PHE A 321 -0.39 18.01 -8.39
C PHE A 321 -1.92 17.94 -8.45
N ALA A 322 -2.43 16.72 -8.50
CA ALA A 322 -3.84 16.39 -8.50
C ALA A 322 -4.22 15.59 -7.24
N MET A 323 -5.49 15.53 -6.93
CA MET A 323 -6.02 14.75 -5.80
C MET A 323 -6.07 13.26 -6.17
N ASN A 324 -4.96 12.56 -5.96
CA ASN A 324 -4.89 11.12 -6.17
C ASN A 324 -5.59 10.37 -5.01
N GLY A 325 -5.89 9.11 -5.22
CA GLY A 325 -6.36 8.19 -4.21
C GLY A 325 -5.58 6.88 -4.25
N ALA A 326 -5.94 5.94 -3.40
CA ALA A 326 -5.21 4.70 -3.17
C ALA A 326 -4.90 3.88 -4.43
N THR A 327 -5.75 3.92 -5.46
CA THR A 327 -5.55 3.17 -6.71
C THR A 327 -5.94 3.94 -7.97
N THR A 328 -6.46 5.14 -7.83
CA THR A 328 -7.00 5.91 -8.97
C THR A 328 -6.32 7.26 -9.04
N ALA A 329 -5.84 7.61 -10.23
CA ALA A 329 -5.27 8.92 -10.49
C ALA A 329 -6.30 10.03 -10.30
N GLY A 330 -5.86 11.17 -9.79
CA GLY A 330 -6.65 12.39 -9.69
C GLY A 330 -7.08 12.92 -11.06
N VAL A 331 -8.06 13.81 -11.05
CA VAL A 331 -8.42 14.60 -12.25
C VAL A 331 -7.23 15.50 -12.59
N PRO A 332 -6.69 15.44 -13.82
CA PRO A 332 -5.59 16.32 -14.21
C PRO A 332 -5.94 17.79 -14.02
N VAL A 333 -5.00 18.58 -13.55
CA VAL A 333 -5.16 20.04 -13.43
C VAL A 333 -5.32 20.70 -14.80
N ALA A 334 -6.13 21.73 -14.88
CA ALA A 334 -6.43 22.40 -16.16
C ALA A 334 -5.22 23.12 -16.72
N TYR A 335 -4.35 23.65 -15.86
CA TYR A 335 -3.10 24.32 -16.23
C TYR A 335 -2.09 24.25 -15.06
N PRO A 336 -0.79 24.36 -15.32
CA PRO A 336 0.23 24.43 -14.27
C PRO A 336 -0.05 25.57 -13.29
N GLY A 337 0.12 25.30 -11.99
CA GLY A 337 -0.18 26.28 -10.92
C GLY A 337 -1.66 26.37 -10.53
N ALA A 338 -2.55 25.62 -11.18
CA ALA A 338 -3.98 25.65 -10.88
C ALA A 338 -4.28 25.18 -9.45
N THR A 339 -5.23 25.84 -8.82
CA THR A 339 -5.84 25.39 -7.56
C THR A 339 -6.88 24.32 -7.83
N VAL A 340 -6.82 23.22 -7.06
CA VAL A 340 -7.78 22.11 -7.17
C VAL A 340 -8.61 22.04 -5.90
N ARG A 341 -9.92 21.81 -6.02
CA ARG A 341 -10.83 21.58 -4.90
C ARG A 341 -11.64 20.32 -5.15
N GLY A 342 -11.86 19.51 -4.13
CA GLY A 342 -12.59 18.26 -4.30
C GLY A 342 -13.48 17.93 -3.12
N LEU A 343 -14.61 17.31 -3.45
CA LEU A 343 -15.52 16.66 -2.51
C LEU A 343 -15.71 15.21 -2.95
N GLN A 344 -15.82 14.31 -1.99
CA GLN A 344 -15.98 12.88 -2.24
C GLN A 344 -16.93 12.29 -1.20
N VAL A 345 -17.84 11.44 -1.64
CA VAL A 345 -18.68 10.62 -0.76
C VAL A 345 -18.66 9.19 -1.28
N GLY A 346 -18.48 8.22 -0.39
CA GLY A 346 -18.33 6.83 -0.81
C GLY A 346 -18.72 5.82 0.24
N ILE A 347 -18.67 4.56 -0.18
CA ILE A 347 -18.98 3.39 0.62
C ILE A 347 -17.90 2.32 0.41
N VAL A 348 -17.48 1.72 1.52
CA VAL A 348 -16.60 0.53 1.52
C VAL A 348 -17.35 -0.64 2.13
N HIS A 349 -17.30 -1.79 1.45
CA HIS A 349 -17.80 -3.06 2.00
C HIS A 349 -16.71 -4.14 1.92
N ARG A 350 -16.52 -4.88 3.01
CA ARG A 350 -15.54 -6.00 3.14
C ARG A 350 -16.28 -7.33 3.28
N PHE A 351 -15.78 -8.36 2.61
CA PHE A 351 -16.35 -9.71 2.67
C PHE A 351 -15.28 -10.79 2.83
#